data_acd52b0b59aa36dfdfb9ade4cfd6c867
#
_entry.id   acd52b0b59aa36dfdfb9ade4cfd6c867
#
_cell.length_a   1.000
_cell.length_b   1.000
_cell.length_c   1.000
_cell.angle_alpha   90.00
_cell.angle_beta   90.00
_cell.angle_gamma   90.00
#
_symmetry.space_group_name_H-M   'P 1'
#
loop_
_entity.id
_entity.type
_entity.pdbx_description
1 polymer ?
#
loop_
_entity_poly.entity_id
_entity_poly.type
_entity_poly.pdbx_seq_one_letter_code
_entity_poly.pdbx_strand_id
1 'polypeptide(L)'
;MCSSDLVGDIGVLICDDGNDHPVTINITDTKKENGLTVHITSDDLTTLPLDSDWMACVDTDKRAATAANHSCTHLLDEALRTVLGSHVEQRGSLVNAEGLRFDFSHFQKVTPEEIRQVEHLVNAKIRANVPLTDYRDLPIDQARELGAIALFGEKYGDKVRVVQFGTSVEFCGGTHVSATGQIGMMKILSESSVAAGVRRIEAVTGAKVEEVLDRFQDEIDSLRQLLTGAHDLHAAISKMLDEHSALKRQVEEAQHERAVALADELAKKAIVTASGARVITARLPMPADAVKDIVFRLRNQNPENTLVVVGSVHEGKPMLTVSASDDLVQQHSIHAGQLVREAAKLIQGGGGGQPHYATAGGKNPDALPVAIDKVIELAAL
;
A
#
# COMPACT_ATOMS: atom_id res chain seq x y z
N MET A 1 10.00 4.10 36.51
CA MET A 1 9.83 5.21 35.55
C MET A 1 9.67 4.63 34.18
N CYS A 2 8.45 4.68 33.62
CA CYS A 2 8.24 4.40 32.20
C CYS A 2 8.70 5.63 31.40
N SER A 3 9.96 6.04 31.56
CA SER A 3 10.41 7.37 31.10
C SER A 3 11.01 7.37 29.70
N SER A 4 11.24 6.22 29.09
CA SER A 4 11.82 6.14 27.76
C SER A 4 10.78 6.25 26.63
N ASP A 5 9.51 6.03 26.94
CA ASP A 5 8.46 5.82 25.96
C ASP A 5 7.47 6.99 25.86
N LEU A 6 7.48 7.89 26.85
CA LEU A 6 6.64 9.07 26.95
C LEU A 6 7.45 10.32 26.59
N VAL A 7 6.96 11.12 25.65
CA VAL A 7 7.58 12.41 25.31
C VAL A 7 7.46 13.40 26.45
N GLY A 8 8.42 14.33 26.58
CA GLY A 8 8.40 15.41 27.54
C GLY A 8 7.34 16.47 27.24
N ASP A 9 7.02 17.26 28.26
CA ASP A 9 6.14 18.42 28.08
C ASP A 9 6.82 19.48 27.21
N ILE A 10 6.02 20.16 26.43
CA ILE A 10 6.37 21.36 25.69
C ILE A 10 5.59 22.57 26.24
N GLY A 11 6.01 23.75 25.90
CA GLY A 11 5.34 24.97 26.37
C GLY A 11 6.23 26.20 26.28
N VAL A 12 6.02 27.14 27.17
CA VAL A 12 6.82 28.37 27.21
C VAL A 12 7.27 28.68 28.65
N LEU A 13 8.48 29.25 28.76
CA LEU A 13 8.93 29.94 29.96
C LEU A 13 8.75 31.44 29.74
N ILE A 14 8.13 32.12 30.70
CA ILE A 14 7.83 33.55 30.62
C ILE A 14 8.49 34.21 31.80
N CYS A 15 9.29 35.25 31.55
CA CYS A 15 9.85 36.12 32.56
C CYS A 15 9.36 37.53 32.37
N ASP A 16 8.77 38.12 33.41
CA ASP A 16 8.45 39.55 33.47
C ASP A 16 9.64 40.26 34.12
N ASP A 17 10.47 40.88 33.30
CA ASP A 17 11.66 41.64 33.77
C ASP A 17 11.33 43.09 34.06
N GLY A 18 10.05 43.47 34.11
CA GLY A 18 9.56 44.82 34.36
C GLY A 18 9.65 45.79 33.18
N ASN A 19 9.99 45.26 31.99
CA ASN A 19 9.92 46.00 30.73
C ASN A 19 8.53 45.79 30.06
N ASP A 20 8.22 46.62 29.04
CA ASP A 20 6.92 46.59 28.38
C ASP A 20 6.59 45.26 27.65
N HIS A 21 7.58 44.37 27.49
CA HIS A 21 7.41 43.06 26.84
C HIS A 21 8.07 41.94 27.65
N PRO A 22 7.33 40.92 28.11
CA PRO A 22 7.93 39.78 28.81
C PRO A 22 8.86 39.00 27.90
N VAL A 23 9.96 38.50 28.45
CA VAL A 23 10.86 37.56 27.75
C VAL A 23 10.19 36.20 27.72
N THR A 24 10.09 35.62 26.53
CA THR A 24 9.47 34.29 26.33
C THR A 24 10.46 33.34 25.68
N ILE A 25 10.57 32.11 26.20
CA ILE A 25 11.37 31.02 25.66
C ILE A 25 10.44 29.87 25.28
N ASN A 26 10.51 29.41 24.06
CA ASN A 26 9.75 28.23 23.60
C ASN A 26 10.46 26.95 24.01
N ILE A 27 9.79 26.11 24.76
CA ILE A 27 10.31 24.79 25.17
C ILE A 27 9.77 23.74 24.22
N THR A 28 10.67 23.07 23.50
CA THR A 28 10.37 22.07 22.49
C THR A 28 10.40 20.63 23.01
N ASP A 29 11.04 20.41 24.18
CA ASP A 29 11.05 19.12 24.85
C ASP A 29 11.48 19.34 26.32
N THR A 30 11.10 18.43 27.20
CA THR A 30 11.49 18.43 28.62
C THR A 30 11.97 17.04 29.02
N LYS A 31 13.20 16.95 29.52
CA LYS A 31 13.84 15.71 29.98
C LYS A 31 14.20 15.72 31.42
N LYS A 32 14.29 14.56 32.04
CA LYS A 32 14.78 14.38 33.37
C LYS A 32 16.15 13.72 33.34
N GLU A 33 17.21 14.47 33.70
CA GLU A 33 18.59 14.00 33.71
C GLU A 33 19.19 14.17 35.11
N ASN A 34 19.68 13.10 35.71
CA ASN A 34 20.30 13.10 37.05
C ASN A 34 19.45 13.79 38.13
N GLY A 35 18.12 13.68 38.06
CA GLY A 35 17.22 14.31 39.01
C GLY A 35 16.85 15.75 38.68
N LEU A 36 17.49 16.36 37.69
CA LEU A 36 17.16 17.69 37.17
C LEU A 36 16.13 17.63 36.09
N THR A 37 15.24 18.62 36.01
CA THR A 37 14.35 18.85 34.88
C THR A 37 15.06 19.76 33.89
N VAL A 38 15.34 19.24 32.68
CA VAL A 38 16.05 19.96 31.62
C VAL A 38 15.03 20.36 30.57
N HIS A 39 14.87 21.65 30.34
CA HIS A 39 14.04 22.22 29.29
C HIS A 39 14.90 22.45 28.05
N ILE A 40 14.46 21.94 26.90
CA ILE A 40 15.15 22.03 25.60
C ILE A 40 14.51 23.13 24.79
N THR A 41 15.30 24.02 24.22
CA THR A 41 14.87 25.12 23.37
C THR A 41 15.84 25.33 22.22
N SER A 42 15.34 25.92 21.12
CA SER A 42 16.15 26.47 20.04
C SER A 42 16.34 27.96 20.11
N ASP A 43 15.73 28.61 21.11
CA ASP A 43 15.81 30.05 21.29
C ASP A 43 17.20 30.47 21.82
N ASP A 44 17.63 31.69 21.52
CA ASP A 44 18.91 32.24 21.99
C ASP A 44 18.84 32.59 23.48
N LEU A 45 19.69 31.97 24.28
CA LEU A 45 19.73 32.13 25.71
C LEU A 45 20.78 33.14 26.20
N THR A 46 21.51 33.80 25.29
CA THR A 46 22.68 34.65 25.66
C THR A 46 22.31 35.93 26.38
N THR A 47 21.06 36.38 26.27
CA THR A 47 20.61 37.69 26.86
C THR A 47 19.55 37.53 27.95
N LEU A 48 19.42 36.32 28.52
CA LEU A 48 18.39 36.04 29.51
C LEU A 48 18.65 36.65 30.86
N PRO A 49 17.60 37.15 31.55
CA PRO A 49 17.69 37.60 32.94
C PRO A 49 17.71 36.38 33.88
N LEU A 50 18.90 35.82 34.14
CA LEU A 50 19.05 34.57 34.91
C LEU A 50 18.64 34.68 36.38
N ASP A 51 18.68 35.89 36.96
CA ASP A 51 18.33 36.16 38.36
C ASP A 51 16.86 36.51 38.56
N SER A 52 16.03 36.34 37.53
CA SER A 52 14.60 36.66 37.57
C SER A 52 13.74 35.40 37.75
N ASP A 53 12.53 35.60 38.25
CA ASP A 53 11.55 34.52 38.38
C ASP A 53 10.94 34.18 37.00
N TRP A 54 10.91 32.88 36.67
CA TRP A 54 10.37 32.37 35.46
C TRP A 54 9.08 31.58 35.70
N MET A 55 8.02 31.91 34.98
CA MET A 55 6.77 31.16 34.97
C MET A 55 6.79 30.13 33.87
N ALA A 56 6.64 28.85 34.22
CA ALA A 56 6.52 27.76 33.25
C ALA A 56 5.04 27.51 32.87
N CYS A 57 4.71 27.71 31.61
CA CYS A 57 3.38 27.46 31.03
C CYS A 57 3.47 26.24 30.13
N VAL A 58 2.93 25.12 30.58
CA VAL A 58 2.88 23.87 29.78
C VAL A 58 1.78 23.98 28.75
N ASP A 59 2.01 23.43 27.55
CA ASP A 59 0.95 23.21 26.55
C ASP A 59 -0.05 22.17 27.10
N THR A 60 -1.16 22.66 27.64
CA THR A 60 -2.16 21.84 28.34
C THR A 60 -2.87 20.86 27.41
N ASP A 61 -3.07 21.23 26.16
CA ASP A 61 -3.81 20.42 25.18
C ASP A 61 -2.94 19.23 24.75
N LYS A 62 -1.67 19.48 24.43
CA LYS A 62 -0.73 18.39 24.10
C LYS A 62 -0.47 17.48 25.30
N ARG A 63 -0.34 18.04 26.50
CA ARG A 63 -0.20 17.24 27.72
C ARG A 63 -1.43 16.39 27.99
N ALA A 64 -2.64 16.92 27.80
CA ALA A 64 -3.88 16.17 27.97
C ALA A 64 -4.01 15.04 26.94
N ALA A 65 -3.73 15.30 25.66
CA ALA A 65 -3.74 14.29 24.61
C ALA A 65 -2.69 13.19 24.87
N THR A 66 -1.47 13.57 25.29
CA THR A 66 -0.42 12.62 25.67
C THR A 66 -0.84 11.76 26.86
N ALA A 67 -1.44 12.34 27.90
CA ALA A 67 -1.95 11.62 29.06
C ALA A 67 -3.09 10.66 28.69
N ALA A 68 -3.97 11.04 27.77
CA ALA A 68 -5.02 10.20 27.23
C ALA A 68 -4.45 8.98 26.49
N ASN A 69 -3.52 9.20 25.57
CA ASN A 69 -2.83 8.13 24.84
C ASN A 69 -2.06 7.21 25.78
N HIS A 70 -1.39 7.75 26.80
CA HIS A 70 -0.65 6.96 27.77
C HIS A 70 -1.58 6.09 28.63
N SER A 71 -2.67 6.66 29.14
CA SER A 71 -3.66 5.88 29.89
C SER A 71 -4.34 4.81 29.03
N CYS A 72 -4.56 5.12 27.75
CA CYS A 72 -5.07 4.16 26.78
C CYS A 72 -4.08 2.99 26.55
N THR A 73 -2.77 3.23 26.60
CA THR A 73 -1.74 2.19 26.45
C THR A 73 -1.88 1.12 27.53
N HIS A 74 -2.14 1.50 28.78
CA HIS A 74 -2.41 0.56 29.88
C HIS A 74 -3.68 -0.27 29.65
N LEU A 75 -4.76 0.37 29.20
CA LEU A 75 -5.99 -0.36 28.85
C LEU A 75 -5.80 -1.29 27.67
N LEU A 76 -4.95 -0.91 26.71
CA LEU A 76 -4.59 -1.72 25.55
C LEU A 76 -3.78 -2.95 25.94
N ASP A 77 -2.77 -2.81 26.80
CA ASP A 77 -1.99 -3.96 27.29
C ASP A 77 -2.89 -5.01 27.95
N GLU A 78 -3.76 -4.56 28.87
CA GLU A 78 -4.71 -5.45 29.54
C GLU A 78 -5.67 -6.11 28.55
N ALA A 79 -6.20 -5.37 27.57
CA ALA A 79 -7.11 -5.92 26.57
C ALA A 79 -6.40 -6.95 25.66
N LEU A 80 -5.16 -6.68 25.26
CA LEU A 80 -4.36 -7.63 24.48
C LEU A 80 -4.08 -8.91 25.26
N ARG A 81 -3.72 -8.82 26.54
CA ARG A 81 -3.53 -9.98 27.42
C ARG A 81 -4.82 -10.78 27.60
N THR A 82 -5.95 -10.09 27.66
CA THR A 82 -7.26 -10.72 27.79
C THR A 82 -7.65 -11.50 26.52
N VAL A 83 -7.40 -10.94 25.34
CA VAL A 83 -7.82 -11.53 24.06
C VAL A 83 -6.80 -12.55 23.54
N LEU A 84 -5.50 -12.22 23.61
CA LEU A 84 -4.45 -13.03 23.01
C LEU A 84 -3.79 -14.00 24.00
N GLY A 85 -3.89 -13.72 25.30
CA GLY A 85 -3.35 -14.56 26.36
C GLY A 85 -2.24 -13.89 27.19
N SER A 86 -1.93 -14.52 28.34
CA SER A 86 -1.00 -13.99 29.35
C SER A 86 0.46 -13.91 28.91
N HIS A 87 0.82 -14.47 27.75
CA HIS A 87 2.18 -14.40 27.17
C HIS A 87 2.45 -13.02 26.52
N VAL A 88 1.43 -12.19 26.36
CA VAL A 88 1.60 -10.80 25.89
C VAL A 88 2.37 -10.01 26.94
N GLU A 89 3.50 -9.46 26.54
CA GLU A 89 4.35 -8.57 27.34
C GLU A 89 4.79 -7.39 26.49
N GLN A 90 4.81 -6.20 27.06
CA GLN A 90 5.35 -5.03 26.40
C GLN A 90 6.82 -5.22 26.05
N ARG A 91 7.19 -4.93 24.79
CA ARG A 91 8.57 -4.95 24.28
C ARG A 91 9.08 -3.55 23.94
N GLY A 92 8.20 -2.60 23.81
CA GLY A 92 8.46 -1.19 23.58
C GLY A 92 7.17 -0.42 23.47
N SER A 93 7.24 0.87 23.68
CA SER A 93 6.11 1.78 23.41
C SER A 93 6.63 3.15 23.00
N LEU A 94 5.75 3.95 22.41
CA LEU A 94 5.97 5.36 22.13
C LEU A 94 4.64 6.08 22.29
N VAL A 95 4.58 7.08 23.14
CA VAL A 95 3.37 7.81 23.45
C VAL A 95 3.61 9.31 23.33
N ASN A 96 2.79 9.98 22.51
CA ASN A 96 2.78 11.43 22.34
C ASN A 96 1.35 11.95 22.14
N ALA A 97 1.19 13.22 21.83
CA ALA A 97 -0.13 13.83 21.60
C ALA A 97 -0.82 13.31 20.33
N GLU A 98 -0.07 12.84 19.35
CA GLU A 98 -0.60 12.38 18.05
C GLU A 98 -1.14 10.95 18.12
N GLY A 99 -0.64 10.12 19.07
CA GLY A 99 -1.08 8.75 19.22
C GLY A 99 -0.17 7.91 20.10
N LEU A 100 -0.41 6.62 20.07
CA LEU A 100 0.37 5.62 20.79
C LEU A 100 0.83 4.51 19.84
N ARG A 101 2.00 3.96 20.14
CA ARG A 101 2.56 2.78 19.53
C ARG A 101 2.91 1.79 20.63
N PHE A 102 2.48 0.55 20.48
CA PHE A 102 2.68 -0.51 21.45
C PHE A 102 3.26 -1.75 20.78
N ASP A 103 4.48 -2.13 21.17
CA ASP A 103 5.19 -3.32 20.71
C ASP A 103 5.07 -4.41 21.78
N PHE A 104 4.64 -5.61 21.40
CA PHE A 104 4.36 -6.68 22.34
C PHE A 104 4.76 -8.06 21.80
N SER A 105 5.02 -9.00 22.72
CA SER A 105 5.33 -10.39 22.38
C SER A 105 4.10 -11.13 21.89
N HIS A 106 4.11 -11.55 20.62
CA HIS A 106 3.12 -12.45 20.04
C HIS A 106 3.64 -13.06 18.74
N PHE A 107 3.39 -14.37 18.55
CA PHE A 107 4.02 -15.11 17.45
C PHE A 107 3.21 -15.09 16.15
N GLN A 108 1.92 -14.80 16.22
CA GLN A 108 1.03 -14.83 15.08
C GLN A 108 0.55 -13.43 14.73
N LYS A 109 0.06 -13.26 13.49
CA LYS A 109 -0.65 -12.06 13.11
C LYS A 109 -1.95 -11.96 13.88
N VAL A 110 -2.23 -10.80 14.49
CA VAL A 110 -3.50 -10.56 15.15
C VAL A 110 -4.60 -10.45 14.10
N THR A 111 -5.66 -11.21 14.27
CA THR A 111 -6.77 -11.24 13.31
C THR A 111 -7.63 -9.98 13.41
N PRO A 112 -8.35 -9.61 12.34
CA PRO A 112 -9.30 -8.48 12.40
C PRO A 112 -10.36 -8.63 13.49
N GLU A 113 -10.76 -9.86 13.81
CA GLU A 113 -11.71 -10.19 14.88
C GLU A 113 -11.12 -9.90 16.25
N GLU A 114 -9.89 -10.32 16.51
CA GLU A 114 -9.16 -10.05 17.74
C GLU A 114 -8.90 -8.55 17.93
N ILE A 115 -8.53 -7.83 16.87
CA ILE A 115 -8.37 -6.37 16.90
C ILE A 115 -9.68 -5.70 17.31
N ARG A 116 -10.81 -6.10 16.72
CA ARG A 116 -12.14 -5.57 17.11
C ARG A 116 -12.48 -5.87 18.56
N GLN A 117 -12.16 -7.06 19.04
CA GLN A 117 -12.39 -7.44 20.44
C GLN A 117 -11.55 -6.57 21.39
N VAL A 118 -10.27 -6.35 21.07
CA VAL A 118 -9.39 -5.45 21.84
C VAL A 118 -9.93 -4.03 21.86
N GLU A 119 -10.30 -3.47 20.70
CA GLU A 119 -10.91 -2.13 20.61
C GLU A 119 -12.19 -2.03 21.46
N HIS A 120 -13.05 -3.04 21.39
CA HIS A 120 -14.31 -3.05 22.15
C HIS A 120 -14.06 -3.09 23.65
N LEU A 121 -13.10 -3.87 24.14
CA LEU A 121 -12.73 -3.95 25.56
C LEU A 121 -12.20 -2.62 26.07
N VAL A 122 -11.23 -2.03 25.34
CA VAL A 122 -10.66 -0.71 25.70
C VAL A 122 -11.77 0.35 25.72
N ASN A 123 -12.55 0.45 24.66
CA ASN A 123 -13.61 1.45 24.58
C ASN A 123 -14.74 1.22 25.59
N ALA A 124 -14.98 -0.02 26.02
CA ALA A 124 -15.91 -0.31 27.12
C ALA A 124 -15.41 0.28 28.44
N LYS A 125 -14.12 0.13 28.76
CA LYS A 125 -13.50 0.74 29.94
C LYS A 125 -13.47 2.27 29.88
N ILE A 126 -13.22 2.83 28.68
CA ILE A 126 -13.30 4.28 28.47
C ILE A 126 -14.70 4.79 28.82
N ARG A 127 -15.76 4.14 28.27
CA ARG A 127 -17.15 4.52 28.55
C ARG A 127 -17.57 4.30 29.99
N ALA A 128 -16.97 3.35 30.68
CA ALA A 128 -17.21 3.11 32.10
C ALA A 128 -16.68 4.24 33.00
N ASN A 129 -15.87 5.14 32.46
CA ASN A 129 -15.30 6.30 33.16
C ASN A 129 -14.67 5.92 34.50
N VAL A 130 -13.80 4.89 34.47
CA VAL A 130 -13.14 4.35 35.67
C VAL A 130 -12.17 5.37 36.21
N PRO A 131 -12.25 5.75 37.52
CA PRO A 131 -11.34 6.71 38.11
C PRO A 131 -9.93 6.14 38.22
N LEU A 132 -8.93 7.03 38.15
CA LEU A 132 -7.54 6.72 38.43
C LEU A 132 -7.35 6.52 39.95
N THR A 133 -6.73 5.40 40.33
CA THR A 133 -6.13 5.26 41.64
C THR A 133 -4.60 5.36 41.49
N ASP A 134 -3.99 6.35 42.11
CA ASP A 134 -2.56 6.68 42.01
C ASP A 134 -1.88 6.38 43.36
N TYR A 135 -1.19 5.24 43.44
CA TYR A 135 -0.41 4.85 44.62
C TYR A 135 1.01 5.37 44.44
N ARG A 136 1.36 6.40 45.22
CA ARG A 136 2.71 6.99 45.26
C ARG A 136 3.51 6.38 46.40
N ASP A 137 4.81 6.15 46.13
CA ASP A 137 5.75 5.62 47.12
C ASP A 137 5.33 4.30 47.79
N LEU A 138 4.61 3.44 47.02
CA LEU A 138 4.18 2.13 47.49
C LEU A 138 5.38 1.17 47.63
N PRO A 139 5.55 0.44 48.75
CA PRO A 139 6.57 -0.62 48.81
C PRO A 139 6.36 -1.65 47.70
N ILE A 140 7.47 -2.08 47.04
CA ILE A 140 7.41 -2.94 45.88
C ILE A 140 6.68 -4.27 46.10
N ASP A 141 6.80 -4.84 47.31
CA ASP A 141 6.13 -6.07 47.67
C ASP A 141 4.60 -5.87 47.72
N GLN A 142 4.12 -4.77 48.28
CA GLN A 142 2.68 -4.43 48.27
C GLN A 142 2.17 -4.17 46.86
N ALA A 143 2.97 -3.54 46.01
CA ALA A 143 2.61 -3.34 44.61
C ALA A 143 2.44 -4.67 43.86
N ARG A 144 3.28 -5.67 44.16
CA ARG A 144 3.16 -7.03 43.59
C ARG A 144 1.92 -7.75 44.15
N GLU A 145 1.60 -7.59 45.42
CA GLU A 145 0.37 -8.15 46.02
C GLU A 145 -0.90 -7.57 45.38
N LEU A 146 -0.88 -6.31 44.92
CA LEU A 146 -1.95 -5.71 44.12
C LEU A 146 -2.05 -6.28 42.71
N GLY A 147 -1.10 -7.16 42.31
CA GLY A 147 -1.04 -7.71 40.95
C GLY A 147 -0.48 -6.73 39.91
N ALA A 148 0.23 -5.69 40.34
CA ALA A 148 0.77 -4.70 39.44
C ALA A 148 1.80 -5.31 38.47
N ILE A 149 1.61 -5.03 37.18
CA ILE A 149 2.49 -5.49 36.09
C ILE A 149 3.71 -4.58 36.03
N ALA A 150 4.89 -5.18 36.04
CA ALA A 150 6.16 -4.50 35.85
C ALA A 150 6.61 -4.58 34.38
N LEU A 151 7.19 -3.53 33.85
CA LEU A 151 7.78 -3.58 32.51
C LEU A 151 9.00 -4.49 32.48
N PHE A 152 9.13 -5.27 31.42
CA PHE A 152 10.23 -6.20 31.24
C PHE A 152 11.58 -5.44 31.16
N GLY A 153 12.54 -5.89 31.97
CA GLY A 153 13.94 -5.37 31.95
C GLY A 153 14.18 -4.10 32.75
N GLU A 154 13.17 -3.48 33.36
CA GLU A 154 13.37 -2.33 34.25
C GLU A 154 13.77 -2.76 35.68
N LYS A 155 14.64 -1.97 36.28
CA LYS A 155 15.02 -2.11 37.70
C LYS A 155 14.25 -1.11 38.53
N TYR A 156 13.48 -1.59 39.47
CA TYR A 156 12.70 -0.77 40.38
C TYR A 156 13.42 -0.66 41.77
N GLY A 157 13.27 0.50 42.41
CA GLY A 157 13.72 0.65 43.78
C GLY A 157 12.74 0.01 44.77
N ASP A 158 13.02 0.22 46.09
CA ASP A 158 12.20 -0.33 47.18
C ASP A 158 10.79 0.28 47.23
N LYS A 159 10.59 1.44 46.61
CA LYS A 159 9.32 2.14 46.49
C LYS A 159 9.04 2.47 45.03
N VAL A 160 7.79 2.28 44.65
CA VAL A 160 7.32 2.43 43.28
C VAL A 160 6.03 3.23 43.22
N ARG A 161 5.74 3.81 42.05
CA ARG A 161 4.42 4.35 41.77
C ARG A 161 3.62 3.31 41.00
N VAL A 162 2.37 3.08 41.43
CA VAL A 162 1.41 2.17 40.73
C VAL A 162 0.21 2.98 40.28
N VAL A 163 -0.14 2.80 39.04
CA VAL A 163 -1.34 3.40 38.40
C VAL A 163 -2.37 2.31 38.19
N GLN A 164 -3.60 2.57 38.64
CA GLN A 164 -4.69 1.61 38.52
C GLN A 164 -5.93 2.24 37.88
N PHE A 165 -6.46 1.58 36.86
CA PHE A 165 -7.78 1.82 36.25
C PHE A 165 -8.61 0.55 36.35
N GLY A 166 -9.34 0.39 37.45
CA GLY A 166 -10.11 -0.84 37.71
C GLY A 166 -9.21 -2.06 37.83
N THR A 167 -9.28 -2.96 36.82
CA THR A 167 -8.47 -4.19 36.78
C THR A 167 -7.10 -4.02 36.10
N SER A 168 -6.85 -2.93 35.41
CA SER A 168 -5.51 -2.58 34.89
C SER A 168 -4.69 -1.97 36.01
N VAL A 169 -3.61 -2.64 36.41
CA VAL A 169 -2.71 -2.23 37.53
C VAL A 169 -1.26 -2.35 37.05
N GLU A 170 -0.54 -1.23 36.98
CA GLU A 170 0.81 -1.22 36.41
C GLU A 170 1.77 -0.29 37.14
N PHE A 171 3.05 -0.63 37.14
CA PHE A 171 4.12 0.28 37.56
C PHE A 171 4.29 1.37 36.52
N CYS A 172 3.98 2.62 36.86
CA CYS A 172 4.11 3.72 35.93
C CYS A 172 4.45 5.07 36.57
N GLY A 173 5.48 5.74 36.03
CA GLY A 173 5.91 7.07 36.44
C GLY A 173 5.35 8.22 35.59
N GLY A 174 4.61 7.94 34.54
CA GLY A 174 4.15 8.94 33.56
C GLY A 174 2.88 9.68 33.95
N THR A 175 2.41 10.55 33.05
CA THR A 175 1.17 11.33 33.22
C THR A 175 -0.03 10.56 32.74
N HIS A 176 -1.14 10.65 33.47
CA HIS A 176 -2.39 9.96 33.18
C HIS A 176 -3.60 10.88 33.33
N VAL A 177 -4.70 10.47 32.69
CA VAL A 177 -6.00 11.10 32.90
C VAL A 177 -6.53 10.78 34.29
N SER A 178 -7.39 11.62 34.86
CA SER A 178 -8.00 11.38 36.16
C SER A 178 -9.11 10.31 36.15
N ALA A 179 -9.69 10.04 34.96
CA ALA A 179 -10.62 8.96 34.74
C ALA A 179 -10.60 8.55 33.25
N THR A 180 -10.90 7.27 32.98
CA THR A 180 -10.80 6.72 31.61
C THR A 180 -11.71 7.41 30.60
N GLY A 181 -12.82 8.02 31.02
CA GLY A 181 -13.69 8.79 30.13
C GLY A 181 -13.04 9.98 29.45
N GLN A 182 -11.97 10.54 30.05
CA GLN A 182 -11.20 11.64 29.46
C GLN A 182 -10.32 11.19 28.26
N ILE A 183 -10.17 9.89 28.03
CA ILE A 183 -9.50 9.36 26.84
C ILE A 183 -10.33 9.62 25.58
N GLY A 184 -11.66 9.72 25.71
CA GLY A 184 -12.59 9.83 24.61
C GLY A 184 -12.88 8.45 23.96
N MET A 185 -12.45 8.25 22.76
CA MET A 185 -12.53 6.97 22.04
C MET A 185 -11.14 6.53 21.62
N MET A 186 -10.89 5.21 21.53
CA MET A 186 -9.67 4.64 20.97
C MET A 186 -9.97 3.94 19.64
N LYS A 187 -9.08 4.13 18.66
CA LYS A 187 -9.07 3.42 17.38
C LYS A 187 -7.69 2.88 17.05
N ILE A 188 -7.61 1.58 16.75
CA ILE A 188 -6.40 0.96 16.21
C ILE A 188 -6.31 1.31 14.71
N LEU A 189 -5.18 1.86 14.31
CA LEU A 189 -4.90 2.25 12.92
C LEU A 189 -4.20 1.13 12.17
N SER A 190 -3.24 0.47 12.81
CA SER A 190 -2.43 -0.57 12.18
C SER A 190 -2.01 -1.67 13.15
N GLU A 191 -1.78 -2.86 12.60
CA GLU A 191 -1.13 -3.99 13.26
C GLU A 191 -0.09 -4.57 12.33
N SER A 192 1.16 -4.71 12.80
CA SER A 192 2.27 -5.15 11.97
C SER A 192 3.31 -5.98 12.75
N SER A 193 4.19 -6.68 12.03
CA SER A 193 5.34 -7.36 12.62
C SER A 193 6.55 -6.42 12.63
N VAL A 194 7.25 -6.36 13.77
CA VAL A 194 8.48 -5.58 13.93
C VAL A 194 9.72 -6.48 13.94
N ALA A 195 9.61 -7.62 14.60
CA ALA A 195 10.67 -8.62 14.71
C ALA A 195 10.05 -10.02 14.89
N ALA A 196 10.87 -11.05 14.87
CA ALA A 196 10.42 -12.41 15.16
C ALA A 196 9.80 -12.47 16.56
N GLY A 197 8.51 -12.84 16.65
CA GLY A 197 7.77 -12.92 17.89
C GLY A 197 7.38 -11.57 18.51
N VAL A 198 7.52 -10.43 17.79
CA VAL A 198 7.11 -9.09 18.24
C VAL A 198 6.15 -8.47 17.26
N ARG A 199 4.98 -8.08 17.76
CA ARG A 199 3.92 -7.39 17.02
C ARG A 199 3.84 -5.94 17.49
N ARG A 200 3.37 -5.07 16.61
CA ARG A 200 3.16 -3.63 16.84
C ARG A 200 1.72 -3.26 16.59
N ILE A 201 1.13 -2.52 17.49
CA ILE A 201 -0.12 -1.80 17.30
C ILE A 201 0.15 -0.30 17.33
N GLU A 202 -0.45 0.42 16.40
CA GLU A 202 -0.53 1.88 16.40
C GLU A 202 -1.99 2.27 16.57
N ALA A 203 -2.24 3.19 17.49
CA ALA A 203 -3.60 3.64 17.81
C ALA A 203 -3.63 5.12 18.16
N VAL A 204 -4.83 5.69 18.08
CA VAL A 204 -5.11 7.10 18.40
C VAL A 204 -6.28 7.18 19.37
N THR A 205 -6.38 8.32 20.10
CA THR A 205 -7.47 8.56 21.02
C THR A 205 -8.11 9.95 20.82
N GLY A 206 -9.29 10.15 21.40
CA GLY A 206 -9.96 11.44 21.47
C GLY A 206 -10.18 12.09 20.10
N ALA A 207 -9.83 13.35 19.98
CA ALA A 207 -10.02 14.14 18.74
C ALA A 207 -9.34 13.54 17.51
N LYS A 208 -8.23 12.80 17.67
CA LYS A 208 -7.58 12.14 16.55
C LYS A 208 -8.43 11.00 15.96
N VAL A 209 -9.31 10.39 16.75
CA VAL A 209 -10.27 9.41 16.22
C VAL A 209 -11.31 10.10 15.34
N GLU A 210 -11.76 11.30 15.72
CA GLU A 210 -12.70 12.10 14.92
C GLU A 210 -12.07 12.43 13.56
N GLU A 211 -10.82 12.91 13.52
CA GLU A 211 -10.10 13.17 12.28
C GLU A 211 -10.00 11.92 11.37
N VAL A 212 -9.81 10.74 11.97
CA VAL A 212 -9.75 9.46 11.21
C VAL A 212 -11.12 9.11 10.64
N LEU A 213 -12.19 9.29 11.42
CA LEU A 213 -13.58 9.01 10.97
C LEU A 213 -14.00 9.98 9.87
N ASP A 214 -13.70 11.26 10.00
CA ASP A 214 -13.98 12.28 8.98
C ASP A 214 -13.28 11.93 7.66
N ARG A 215 -12.01 11.51 7.71
CA ARG A 215 -11.27 11.08 6.52
C ARG A 215 -11.91 9.85 5.85
N PHE A 216 -12.35 8.87 6.63
CA PHE A 216 -13.06 7.71 6.07
C PHE A 216 -14.40 8.12 5.44
N GLN A 217 -15.11 9.06 6.06
CA GLN A 217 -16.35 9.57 5.51
C GLN A 217 -16.12 10.28 4.19
N ASP A 218 -15.11 11.15 4.12
CA ASP A 218 -14.73 11.88 2.90
C ASP A 218 -14.35 10.93 1.75
N GLU A 219 -13.60 9.86 2.05
CA GLU A 219 -13.27 8.82 1.06
C GLU A 219 -14.52 8.10 0.54
N ILE A 220 -15.42 7.71 1.43
CA ILE A 220 -16.68 7.05 1.05
C ILE A 220 -17.53 7.99 0.19
N ASP A 221 -17.63 9.25 0.55
CA ASP A 221 -18.42 10.23 -0.19
C ASP A 221 -17.79 10.55 -1.56
N SER A 222 -16.47 10.59 -1.65
CA SER A 222 -15.75 10.69 -2.92
C SER A 222 -16.04 9.50 -3.83
N LEU A 223 -16.02 8.26 -3.30
CA LEU A 223 -16.38 7.07 -4.07
C LEU A 223 -17.84 7.09 -4.53
N ARG A 224 -18.76 7.57 -3.68
CA ARG A 224 -20.17 7.75 -4.05
C ARG A 224 -20.32 8.73 -5.22
N GLN A 225 -19.59 9.83 -5.21
CA GLN A 225 -19.62 10.82 -6.31
C GLN A 225 -19.13 10.20 -7.62
N LEU A 226 -18.05 9.44 -7.60
CA LEU A 226 -17.54 8.71 -8.79
C LEU A 226 -18.55 7.72 -9.34
N LEU A 227 -19.36 7.11 -8.49
CA LEU A 227 -20.39 6.12 -8.86
C LEU A 227 -21.80 6.75 -8.98
N THR A 228 -21.87 8.02 -9.40
CA THR A 228 -23.13 8.74 -9.69
C THR A 228 -24.12 8.78 -8.51
N GLY A 229 -23.60 8.94 -7.28
CA GLY A 229 -24.40 9.02 -6.07
C GLY A 229 -25.00 7.68 -5.57
N ALA A 230 -24.33 6.56 -5.89
CA ALA A 230 -24.80 5.24 -5.48
C ALA A 230 -24.92 5.10 -3.95
N HIS A 231 -26.08 4.68 -3.46
CA HIS A 231 -26.27 4.36 -2.03
C HIS A 231 -25.55 3.08 -1.62
N ASP A 232 -25.60 2.06 -2.46
CA ASP A 232 -24.88 0.80 -2.29
C ASP A 232 -23.65 0.76 -3.21
N LEU A 233 -22.50 1.10 -2.62
CA LEU A 233 -21.22 1.12 -3.33
C LEU A 233 -20.81 -0.28 -3.79
N HIS A 234 -21.06 -1.32 -2.98
CA HIS A 234 -20.69 -2.68 -3.31
C HIS A 234 -21.46 -3.16 -4.55
N ALA A 235 -22.79 -2.96 -4.57
CA ALA A 235 -23.61 -3.33 -5.74
C ALA A 235 -23.21 -2.55 -6.98
N ALA A 236 -22.92 -1.25 -6.86
CA ALA A 236 -22.50 -0.40 -7.98
C ALA A 236 -21.16 -0.84 -8.57
N ILE A 237 -20.17 -1.13 -7.73
CA ILE A 237 -18.85 -1.63 -8.17
C ILE A 237 -18.98 -3.01 -8.80
N SER A 238 -19.73 -3.93 -8.19
CA SER A 238 -19.95 -5.27 -8.76
C SER A 238 -20.57 -5.18 -10.14
N LYS A 239 -21.62 -4.36 -10.31
CA LYS A 239 -22.25 -4.13 -11.61
C LYS A 239 -21.26 -3.58 -12.65
N MET A 240 -20.44 -2.59 -12.26
CA MET A 240 -19.43 -2.01 -13.15
C MET A 240 -18.38 -3.05 -13.59
N LEU A 241 -17.95 -3.94 -12.70
CA LEU A 241 -17.02 -5.02 -13.02
C LEU A 241 -17.65 -6.06 -13.97
N ASP A 242 -18.92 -6.40 -13.77
CA ASP A 242 -19.66 -7.31 -14.64
C ASP A 242 -19.85 -6.70 -16.05
N GLU A 243 -20.25 -5.42 -16.12
CA GLU A 243 -20.37 -4.69 -17.37
C GLU A 243 -19.02 -4.58 -18.11
N HIS A 244 -17.94 -4.29 -17.40
CA HIS A 244 -16.60 -4.26 -17.99
C HIS A 244 -16.19 -5.62 -18.56
N SER A 245 -16.47 -6.71 -17.83
CA SER A 245 -16.18 -8.07 -18.29
C SER A 245 -16.99 -8.45 -19.51
N ALA A 246 -18.29 -8.08 -19.54
CA ALA A 246 -19.17 -8.30 -20.68
C ALA A 246 -18.72 -7.52 -21.93
N LEU A 247 -18.37 -6.23 -21.76
CA LEU A 247 -17.85 -5.40 -22.84
C LEU A 247 -16.54 -5.94 -23.41
N LYS A 248 -15.63 -6.39 -22.54
CA LYS A 248 -14.37 -7.00 -22.97
C LYS A 248 -14.62 -8.21 -23.87
N ARG A 249 -15.54 -9.11 -23.47
CA ARG A 249 -15.92 -10.27 -24.27
C ARG A 249 -16.55 -9.86 -25.60
N GLN A 250 -17.43 -8.87 -25.63
CA GLN A 250 -18.03 -8.37 -26.87
C GLN A 250 -16.98 -7.79 -27.82
N VAL A 251 -15.99 -7.08 -27.32
CA VAL A 251 -14.87 -6.57 -28.12
C VAL A 251 -14.04 -7.71 -28.70
N GLU A 252 -13.73 -8.75 -27.91
CA GLU A 252 -13.02 -9.94 -28.38
C GLU A 252 -13.82 -10.72 -29.45
N GLU A 253 -15.12 -10.91 -29.27
CA GLU A 253 -16.01 -11.52 -30.22
C GLU A 253 -16.07 -10.71 -31.54
N ALA A 254 -16.25 -9.41 -31.47
CA ALA A 254 -16.27 -8.54 -32.64
C ALA A 254 -14.92 -8.51 -33.40
N GLN A 255 -13.81 -8.54 -32.67
CA GLN A 255 -12.48 -8.66 -33.28
C GLN A 255 -12.30 -10.01 -33.98
N HIS A 256 -12.78 -11.09 -33.38
CA HIS A 256 -12.74 -12.41 -33.97
C HIS A 256 -13.58 -12.48 -35.24
N GLU A 257 -14.83 -12.01 -35.23
CA GLU A 257 -15.70 -11.97 -36.43
C GLU A 257 -15.04 -11.15 -37.55
N ARG A 258 -14.44 -9.99 -37.20
CA ARG A 258 -13.72 -9.16 -38.18
C ARG A 258 -12.52 -9.90 -38.77
N ALA A 259 -11.77 -10.64 -37.96
CA ALA A 259 -10.63 -11.44 -38.42
C ALA A 259 -11.07 -12.56 -39.34
N VAL A 260 -12.22 -13.20 -39.04
CA VAL A 260 -12.84 -14.20 -39.89
C VAL A 260 -13.18 -13.65 -41.29
N ALA A 261 -13.96 -12.56 -41.33
CA ALA A 261 -14.40 -11.93 -42.57
C ALA A 261 -13.19 -11.46 -43.41
N LEU A 262 -12.19 -10.90 -42.76
CA LEU A 262 -10.97 -10.44 -43.44
C LEU A 262 -10.12 -11.59 -43.98
N ALA A 263 -10.00 -12.71 -43.28
CA ALA A 263 -9.30 -13.88 -43.75
C ALA A 263 -10.00 -14.45 -45.00
N ASP A 264 -11.33 -14.55 -45.00
CA ASP A 264 -12.12 -15.04 -46.18
C ASP A 264 -11.97 -14.11 -47.39
N GLU A 265 -11.90 -12.79 -47.19
CA GLU A 265 -11.63 -11.80 -48.22
C GLU A 265 -10.21 -11.95 -48.81
N LEU A 266 -9.20 -12.08 -47.93
CA LEU A 266 -7.83 -12.24 -48.34
C LEU A 266 -7.56 -13.55 -49.06
N ALA A 267 -8.20 -14.63 -48.66
CA ALA A 267 -8.10 -15.93 -49.34
C ALA A 267 -8.57 -15.86 -50.83
N LYS A 268 -9.59 -15.03 -51.12
CA LYS A 268 -10.08 -14.80 -52.49
C LYS A 268 -9.09 -13.98 -53.35
N LYS A 269 -8.19 -13.19 -52.71
CA LYS A 269 -7.18 -12.38 -53.39
C LYS A 269 -5.85 -13.11 -53.59
N ALA A 270 -5.79 -14.40 -53.29
CA ALA A 270 -4.58 -15.21 -53.46
C ALA A 270 -4.12 -15.22 -54.93
N ILE A 271 -2.83 -15.04 -55.15
CA ILE A 271 -2.20 -15.14 -56.45
C ILE A 271 -1.59 -16.54 -56.57
N VAL A 272 -1.85 -17.21 -57.67
CA VAL A 272 -1.23 -18.50 -57.98
C VAL A 272 0.02 -18.25 -58.82
N THR A 273 1.15 -18.72 -58.36
CA THR A 273 2.45 -18.58 -59.04
C THR A 273 2.61 -19.62 -60.17
N ALA A 274 3.70 -19.47 -60.94
CA ALA A 274 4.03 -20.41 -61.99
C ALA A 274 4.31 -21.84 -61.49
N SER A 275 4.75 -21.99 -60.24
CA SER A 275 4.96 -23.26 -59.57
C SER A 275 3.66 -23.88 -59.03
N GLY A 276 2.53 -23.20 -59.15
CA GLY A 276 1.26 -23.61 -58.59
C GLY A 276 1.06 -23.26 -57.11
N ALA A 277 2.02 -22.56 -56.49
CA ALA A 277 1.89 -22.11 -55.12
C ALA A 277 0.92 -20.92 -54.99
N ARG A 278 0.11 -20.92 -53.94
CA ARG A 278 -0.81 -19.84 -53.61
C ARG A 278 -0.14 -18.87 -52.68
N VAL A 279 -0.02 -17.60 -53.08
CA VAL A 279 0.57 -16.53 -52.29
C VAL A 279 -0.52 -15.55 -51.89
N ILE A 280 -0.68 -15.34 -50.58
CA ILE A 280 -1.64 -14.42 -50.00
C ILE A 280 -0.84 -13.30 -49.32
N THR A 281 -1.02 -12.07 -49.77
CA THR A 281 -0.39 -10.89 -49.21
C THR A 281 -1.40 -9.89 -48.65
N ALA A 282 -1.08 -9.26 -47.56
CA ALA A 282 -1.91 -8.20 -47.02
C ALA A 282 -1.09 -7.16 -46.25
N ARG A 283 -1.64 -5.93 -46.18
CA ARG A 283 -1.18 -4.89 -45.26
C ARG A 283 -2.35 -4.48 -44.36
N LEU A 284 -2.19 -4.63 -43.04
CA LEU A 284 -3.28 -4.50 -42.08
C LEU A 284 -2.91 -3.51 -41.00
N PRO A 285 -3.78 -2.55 -40.61
CA PRO A 285 -3.55 -1.65 -39.47
C PRO A 285 -4.04 -2.32 -38.15
N MET A 286 -3.43 -3.44 -37.81
CA MET A 286 -3.88 -4.30 -36.71
C MET A 286 -2.71 -4.70 -35.79
N PRO A 287 -2.98 -4.96 -34.49
CA PRO A 287 -1.97 -5.48 -33.56
C PRO A 287 -1.53 -6.91 -33.94
N ALA A 288 -0.38 -7.29 -33.41
CA ALA A 288 0.27 -8.58 -33.69
C ALA A 288 -0.63 -9.81 -33.49
N ASP A 289 -1.36 -9.83 -32.38
CA ASP A 289 -2.20 -10.97 -32.03
C ASP A 289 -3.36 -11.14 -33.03
N ALA A 290 -3.99 -10.05 -33.44
CA ALA A 290 -5.05 -10.10 -34.46
C ALA A 290 -4.50 -10.56 -35.82
N VAL A 291 -3.30 -10.13 -36.23
CA VAL A 291 -2.65 -10.61 -37.45
C VAL A 291 -2.32 -12.09 -37.37
N LYS A 292 -1.85 -12.56 -36.21
CA LYS A 292 -1.57 -13.98 -35.98
C LYS A 292 -2.81 -14.83 -36.18
N ASP A 293 -3.96 -14.44 -35.65
CA ASP A 293 -5.21 -15.17 -35.80
C ASP A 293 -5.65 -15.25 -37.26
N ILE A 294 -5.53 -14.12 -37.99
CA ILE A 294 -5.83 -14.10 -39.44
C ILE A 294 -4.91 -15.05 -40.23
N VAL A 295 -3.59 -14.98 -39.95
CA VAL A 295 -2.59 -15.79 -40.63
C VAL A 295 -2.80 -17.30 -40.40
N PHE A 296 -3.06 -17.69 -39.14
CA PHE A 296 -3.36 -19.09 -38.81
C PHE A 296 -4.65 -19.55 -39.45
N ARG A 297 -5.66 -18.71 -39.52
CA ARG A 297 -6.92 -19.04 -40.22
C ARG A 297 -6.73 -19.20 -41.69
N LEU A 298 -6.01 -18.28 -42.35
CA LEU A 298 -5.67 -18.40 -43.78
C LEU A 298 -4.90 -19.69 -44.08
N ARG A 299 -3.94 -20.06 -43.23
CA ARG A 299 -3.22 -21.34 -43.37
C ARG A 299 -4.15 -22.54 -43.22
N ASN A 300 -5.03 -22.54 -42.21
CA ASN A 300 -5.96 -23.67 -41.99
C ASN A 300 -6.99 -23.81 -43.10
N GLN A 301 -7.45 -22.71 -43.70
CA GLN A 301 -8.36 -22.74 -44.86
C GLN A 301 -7.66 -23.17 -46.14
N ASN A 302 -6.33 -22.98 -46.22
CA ASN A 302 -5.53 -23.30 -47.39
C ASN A 302 -4.30 -24.13 -46.94
N PRO A 303 -4.49 -25.39 -46.56
CA PRO A 303 -3.45 -26.19 -45.90
C PRO A 303 -2.31 -26.61 -46.82
N GLU A 304 -2.51 -26.56 -48.14
CA GLU A 304 -1.57 -27.03 -49.13
C GLU A 304 -1.08 -25.87 -50.03
N ASN A 305 0.18 -25.92 -50.36
CA ASN A 305 0.85 -25.09 -51.35
C ASN A 305 0.60 -23.58 -51.17
N THR A 306 0.59 -23.13 -49.90
CA THR A 306 0.21 -21.75 -49.53
C THR A 306 1.28 -21.03 -48.73
N LEU A 307 1.66 -19.84 -49.22
CA LEU A 307 2.50 -18.84 -48.52
C LEU A 307 1.65 -17.62 -48.15
N VAL A 308 1.61 -17.28 -46.87
CA VAL A 308 0.90 -16.11 -46.36
C VAL A 308 1.93 -15.10 -45.89
N VAL A 309 1.88 -13.85 -46.39
CA VAL A 309 2.78 -12.77 -46.03
C VAL A 309 1.93 -11.56 -45.62
N VAL A 310 1.95 -11.23 -44.35
CA VAL A 310 1.15 -10.12 -43.83
C VAL A 310 2.08 -9.08 -43.17
N GLY A 311 2.03 -7.87 -43.68
CA GLY A 311 2.59 -6.69 -43.03
C GLY A 311 1.55 -6.01 -42.17
N SER A 312 1.88 -5.59 -40.98
CA SER A 312 1.00 -4.75 -40.15
C SER A 312 1.72 -3.53 -39.59
N VAL A 313 0.94 -2.47 -39.38
CA VAL A 313 1.39 -1.27 -38.66
C VAL A 313 0.39 -0.96 -37.58
N HIS A 314 0.85 -1.01 -36.34
CA HIS A 314 0.05 -0.66 -35.18
C HIS A 314 0.85 0.29 -34.28
N GLU A 315 0.25 1.42 -33.91
CA GLU A 315 0.93 2.49 -33.13
C GLU A 315 2.28 2.91 -33.73
N GLY A 316 2.36 3.00 -35.07
CA GLY A 316 3.59 3.40 -35.78
C GLY A 316 4.67 2.31 -35.85
N LYS A 317 4.45 1.13 -35.28
CA LYS A 317 5.40 0.01 -35.30
C LYS A 317 5.06 -0.97 -36.40
N PRO A 318 5.96 -1.17 -37.42
CA PRO A 318 5.73 -2.15 -38.45
C PRO A 318 6.07 -3.56 -37.95
N MET A 319 5.29 -4.53 -38.39
CA MET A 319 5.54 -5.94 -38.20
C MET A 319 5.31 -6.70 -39.49
N LEU A 320 6.16 -7.67 -39.75
CA LEU A 320 6.06 -8.60 -40.85
C LEU A 320 5.80 -10.01 -40.32
N THR A 321 4.77 -10.66 -40.81
CA THR A 321 4.40 -12.05 -40.45
C THR A 321 4.38 -12.90 -41.69
N VAL A 322 5.08 -14.03 -41.62
CA VAL A 322 5.11 -15.02 -42.71
C VAL A 322 4.68 -16.39 -42.20
N SER A 323 3.80 -17.03 -42.94
CA SER A 323 3.43 -18.44 -42.69
C SER A 323 3.44 -19.23 -43.98
N ALA A 324 4.02 -20.42 -43.94
CA ALA A 324 4.07 -21.36 -45.08
C ALA A 324 3.37 -22.67 -44.69
N SER A 325 2.71 -23.30 -45.66
CA SER A 325 2.16 -24.65 -45.54
C SER A 325 3.27 -25.69 -45.39
N ASP A 326 2.96 -26.83 -44.81
CA ASP A 326 3.98 -27.83 -44.46
C ASP A 326 4.61 -28.48 -45.74
N ASP A 327 3.89 -28.57 -46.80
CA ASP A 327 4.39 -29.05 -48.12
C ASP A 327 5.39 -28.05 -48.74
N LEU A 328 5.13 -26.74 -48.68
CA LEU A 328 6.10 -25.73 -49.12
C LEU A 328 7.39 -25.79 -48.31
N VAL A 329 7.29 -26.05 -47.02
CA VAL A 329 8.49 -26.19 -46.14
C VAL A 329 9.28 -27.44 -46.55
N GLN A 330 8.62 -28.56 -46.81
CA GLN A 330 9.27 -29.86 -47.09
C GLN A 330 9.77 -29.98 -48.52
N GLN A 331 8.97 -29.56 -49.51
CA GLN A 331 9.24 -29.78 -50.94
C GLN A 331 10.01 -28.61 -51.59
N HIS A 332 9.74 -27.38 -51.18
CA HIS A 332 10.35 -26.18 -51.71
C HIS A 332 11.41 -25.54 -50.78
N SER A 333 11.71 -26.21 -49.69
CA SER A 333 12.67 -25.73 -48.68
C SER A 333 12.37 -24.31 -48.17
N ILE A 334 11.11 -23.90 -48.17
CA ILE A 334 10.67 -22.60 -47.66
C ILE A 334 10.86 -22.57 -46.14
N HIS A 335 11.54 -21.54 -45.63
CA HIS A 335 11.78 -21.36 -44.19
C HIS A 335 11.32 -19.96 -43.79
N ALA A 336 10.12 -19.81 -43.23
CA ALA A 336 9.53 -18.52 -42.85
C ALA A 336 10.47 -17.68 -41.97
N GLY A 337 11.17 -18.32 -41.04
CA GLY A 337 12.14 -17.65 -40.16
C GLY A 337 13.34 -17.01 -40.90
N GLN A 338 13.80 -17.63 -42.02
CA GLN A 338 14.85 -17.06 -42.85
C GLN A 338 14.32 -15.91 -43.72
N LEU A 339 13.17 -16.11 -44.35
CA LEU A 339 12.49 -15.10 -45.18
C LEU A 339 12.23 -13.82 -44.38
N VAL A 340 11.65 -13.96 -43.21
CA VAL A 340 11.34 -12.84 -42.32
C VAL A 340 12.62 -12.13 -41.89
N ARG A 341 13.71 -12.86 -41.55
CA ARG A 341 14.97 -12.27 -41.09
C ARG A 341 15.61 -11.39 -42.15
N GLU A 342 15.61 -11.83 -43.39
CA GLU A 342 16.17 -11.04 -44.50
C GLU A 342 15.32 -9.83 -44.86
N ALA A 343 13.99 -10.02 -44.95
CA ALA A 343 13.06 -8.94 -45.27
C ALA A 343 13.00 -7.87 -44.12
N ALA A 344 13.14 -8.29 -42.87
CA ALA A 344 13.09 -7.39 -41.71
C ALA A 344 14.22 -6.32 -41.74
N LYS A 345 15.34 -6.56 -42.42
CA LYS A 345 16.42 -5.55 -42.58
C LYS A 345 15.88 -4.28 -43.25
N LEU A 346 14.93 -4.41 -44.18
CA LEU A 346 14.34 -3.26 -44.89
C LEU A 346 13.48 -2.38 -43.98
N ILE A 347 12.80 -2.97 -43.03
CA ILE A 347 12.01 -2.23 -42.03
C ILE A 347 12.82 -1.79 -40.82
N GLN A 348 14.17 -1.86 -40.90
CA GLN A 348 15.10 -1.58 -39.80
C GLN A 348 14.76 -2.38 -38.52
N GLY A 349 14.51 -3.66 -38.71
CA GLY A 349 14.05 -4.54 -37.68
C GLY A 349 14.78 -5.88 -37.63
N GLY A 350 14.24 -6.76 -36.82
CA GLY A 350 14.72 -8.11 -36.65
C GLY A 350 13.63 -9.03 -36.16
N GLY A 351 13.82 -10.31 -36.41
CA GLY A 351 12.86 -11.33 -36.00
C GLY A 351 13.33 -12.72 -36.41
N GLY A 352 12.41 -13.66 -36.35
CA GLY A 352 12.65 -15.05 -36.69
C GLY A 352 11.45 -15.91 -36.29
N GLY A 353 11.65 -17.20 -36.33
CA GLY A 353 10.59 -18.16 -35.99
C GLY A 353 10.89 -19.54 -36.57
N GLN A 354 9.87 -20.34 -36.60
CA GLN A 354 9.89 -21.71 -37.12
C GLN A 354 9.82 -21.71 -38.63
N PRO A 355 10.14 -22.83 -39.31
CA PRO A 355 10.01 -22.95 -40.76
C PRO A 355 8.63 -22.59 -41.31
N HIS A 356 7.57 -22.93 -40.59
CA HIS A 356 6.19 -22.74 -40.99
C HIS A 356 5.54 -21.43 -40.51
N TYR A 357 6.17 -20.69 -39.56
CA TYR A 357 5.65 -19.43 -39.03
C TYR A 357 6.77 -18.57 -38.40
N ALA A 358 6.82 -17.31 -38.79
CA ALA A 358 7.80 -16.37 -38.26
C ALA A 358 7.26 -14.94 -38.28
N THR A 359 7.79 -14.12 -37.38
CA THR A 359 7.48 -12.69 -37.26
C THR A 359 8.72 -11.85 -37.09
N ALA A 360 8.68 -10.61 -37.57
CA ALA A 360 9.69 -9.60 -37.31
C ALA A 360 9.05 -8.24 -37.04
N GLY A 361 9.57 -7.54 -36.05
CA GLY A 361 9.25 -6.14 -35.80
C GLY A 361 10.30 -5.22 -36.39
N GLY A 362 9.94 -3.95 -36.66
CA GLY A 362 10.84 -2.95 -37.21
C GLY A 362 10.55 -1.53 -36.71
N LYS A 363 11.28 -0.57 -37.28
CA LYS A 363 11.15 0.86 -36.94
C LYS A 363 10.70 1.71 -38.13
N ASN A 364 10.76 1.18 -39.35
CA ASN A 364 10.42 1.90 -40.58
C ASN A 364 9.14 1.33 -41.21
N PRO A 365 7.95 1.91 -40.94
CA PRO A 365 6.70 1.43 -41.49
C PRO A 365 6.55 1.67 -43.01
N ASP A 366 7.25 2.68 -43.55
CA ASP A 366 7.15 3.03 -44.98
C ASP A 366 7.81 1.97 -45.90
N ALA A 367 8.80 1.25 -45.38
CA ALA A 367 9.46 0.17 -46.10
C ALA A 367 8.71 -1.18 -46.02
N LEU A 368 7.59 -1.26 -45.31
CA LEU A 368 6.85 -2.50 -45.13
C LEU A 368 6.35 -3.13 -46.45
N PRO A 369 5.83 -2.37 -47.44
CA PRO A 369 5.49 -2.93 -48.74
C PRO A 369 6.67 -3.61 -49.44
N VAL A 370 7.82 -2.94 -49.47
CA VAL A 370 9.07 -3.47 -50.05
C VAL A 370 9.53 -4.73 -49.33
N ALA A 371 9.32 -4.79 -48.01
CA ALA A 371 9.65 -6.01 -47.25
C ALA A 371 8.73 -7.16 -47.56
N ILE A 372 7.44 -6.93 -47.81
CA ILE A 372 6.51 -7.95 -48.28
C ILE A 372 6.94 -8.50 -49.64
N ASP A 373 7.24 -7.62 -50.61
CA ASP A 373 7.69 -8.01 -51.92
C ASP A 373 9.01 -8.81 -51.88
N LYS A 374 9.92 -8.42 -50.98
CA LYS A 374 11.18 -9.12 -50.73
C LYS A 374 10.96 -10.56 -50.25
N VAL A 375 9.96 -10.79 -49.38
CA VAL A 375 9.62 -12.15 -48.96
C VAL A 375 9.21 -13.01 -50.15
N ILE A 376 8.41 -12.46 -51.05
CA ILE A 376 7.91 -13.18 -52.24
C ILE A 376 9.07 -13.50 -53.21
N GLU A 377 9.97 -12.51 -53.44
CA GLU A 377 11.19 -12.67 -54.24
C GLU A 377 12.09 -13.79 -53.68
N LEU A 378 12.33 -13.77 -52.38
CA LEU A 378 13.17 -14.77 -51.71
C LEU A 378 12.54 -16.17 -51.64
N ALA A 379 11.23 -16.26 -51.64
CA ALA A 379 10.52 -17.54 -51.70
C ALA A 379 10.69 -18.25 -53.04
N ALA A 380 10.94 -17.50 -54.12
CA ALA A 380 11.20 -18.02 -55.48
C ALA A 380 10.13 -19.05 -55.95
N LEU A 381 8.82 -18.79 -55.65
CA LEU A 381 7.69 -19.66 -55.95
C LEU A 381 7.05 -19.39 -57.32
#